data_a8d55637b1492924918ac12c33b39921
#
_entry.id   a8d55637b1492924918ac12c33b39921
#
_cell.length_a   1.000
_cell.length_b   1.000
_cell.length_c   1.000
_cell.angle_alpha   90.00
_cell.angle_beta   90.00
_cell.angle_gamma   90.00
#
_symmetry.space_group_name_H-M   'P 1'
#
loop_
_entity.id
_entity.type
_entity.pdbx_description
1 polymer ?
#
loop_
_entity_poly.entity_id
_entity_poly.type
_entity_poly.pdbx_seq_one_letter_code
_entity_poly.pdbx_strand_id
1 'polypeptide(L)'
;MNILLFILLRLSVSNASALVADNLIDAVIHVESRGNINAHNVGEDAVGVLQIRPIMVQEVNRVLGFDKYTLQDRWDKQKSIEMFNVIRYTTPNATNEKVARNWNGGPNGYKKKSTLKYWNKVQNQL
;
A
#
# COMPACT_ATOMS: atom_id res chain seq x y z
N MET A 1 -3.32 -22.70 2.30
CA MET A 1 -4.28 -21.75 1.73
C MET A 1 -3.56 -20.81 0.78
N ASN A 2 -4.14 -20.55 -0.38
CA ASN A 2 -3.61 -19.56 -1.31
C ASN A 2 -3.80 -18.16 -0.70
N ILE A 3 -2.74 -17.33 -0.66
CA ILE A 3 -2.77 -15.95 -0.13
C ILE A 3 -3.81 -15.12 -0.88
N LEU A 4 -3.95 -15.31 -2.19
CA LEU A 4 -4.93 -14.59 -2.99
C LEU A 4 -6.37 -14.89 -2.53
N LEU A 5 -6.69 -16.15 -2.24
CA LEU A 5 -8.00 -16.55 -1.72
C LEU A 5 -8.25 -15.91 -0.34
N PHE A 6 -7.24 -15.88 0.52
CA PHE A 6 -7.34 -15.26 1.84
C PHE A 6 -7.64 -13.75 1.73
N ILE A 7 -6.98 -13.05 0.81
CA ILE A 7 -7.22 -11.62 0.56
C ILE A 7 -8.65 -11.39 0.06
N LEU A 8 -9.10 -12.22 -0.89
CA LEU A 8 -10.47 -12.12 -1.42
C LEU A 8 -11.52 -12.36 -0.33
N LEU A 9 -11.31 -13.34 0.54
CA LEU A 9 -12.21 -13.60 1.67
C LEU A 9 -12.29 -12.40 2.61
N ARG A 10 -11.17 -11.75 2.90
CA ARG A 10 -11.16 -10.56 3.75
C ARG A 10 -11.89 -9.39 3.11
N LEU A 11 -11.74 -9.20 1.82
CA LEU A 11 -12.45 -8.14 1.09
C LEU A 11 -13.96 -8.33 1.09
N SER A 12 -14.45 -9.56 1.20
CA SER A 12 -15.88 -9.88 1.17
C SER A 12 -16.57 -9.82 2.54
N VAL A 13 -15.84 -9.67 3.64
CA VAL A 13 -16.35 -10.03 4.97
C VAL A 13 -16.91 -8.87 5.78
N SER A 14 -16.61 -7.58 5.50
CA SER A 14 -17.13 -6.52 6.36
C SER A 14 -17.09 -5.14 5.74
N ASN A 15 -18.25 -4.49 5.64
CA ASN A 15 -18.36 -3.10 5.20
C ASN A 15 -17.67 -2.13 6.16
N ALA A 16 -17.70 -2.39 7.49
CA ALA A 16 -17.03 -1.53 8.47
C ALA A 16 -15.51 -1.57 8.31
N SER A 17 -14.93 -2.76 8.07
CA SER A 17 -13.50 -2.89 7.79
C SER A 17 -13.11 -2.21 6.49
N ALA A 18 -13.96 -2.29 5.46
CA ALA A 18 -13.73 -1.62 4.17
C ALA A 18 -13.71 -0.09 4.35
N LEU A 19 -14.62 0.50 5.15
CA LEU A 19 -14.67 1.95 5.39
C LEU A 19 -13.40 2.45 6.10
N VAL A 20 -12.95 1.76 7.15
CA VAL A 20 -11.69 2.10 7.83
C VAL A 20 -10.51 1.94 6.89
N ALA A 21 -10.51 0.86 6.09
CA ALA A 21 -9.51 0.59 5.08
C ALA A 21 -9.44 1.70 4.02
N ASP A 22 -10.60 2.18 3.55
CA ASP A 22 -10.68 3.24 2.53
C ASP A 22 -10.14 4.57 3.07
N ASN A 23 -10.42 4.91 4.32
CA ASN A 23 -9.87 6.11 4.95
C ASN A 23 -8.34 6.08 5.00
N LEU A 24 -7.76 4.92 5.30
CA LEU A 24 -6.30 4.79 5.28
C LEU A 24 -5.74 4.93 3.86
N ILE A 25 -6.36 4.29 2.87
CA ILE A 25 -5.93 4.40 1.49
C ILE A 25 -5.99 5.86 1.02
N ASP A 26 -7.09 6.55 1.30
CA ASP A 26 -7.26 7.95 0.91
C ASP A 26 -6.19 8.84 1.56
N ALA A 27 -5.88 8.61 2.83
CA ALA A 27 -4.84 9.34 3.54
C ALA A 27 -3.45 9.09 2.91
N VAL A 28 -3.14 7.85 2.59
CA VAL A 28 -1.88 7.48 1.95
C VAL A 28 -1.78 8.09 0.55
N ILE A 29 -2.83 8.01 -0.25
CA ILE A 29 -2.87 8.63 -1.58
C ILE A 29 -2.63 10.13 -1.48
N HIS A 30 -3.28 10.80 -0.51
CA HIS A 30 -3.09 12.23 -0.30
C HIS A 30 -1.62 12.57 0.00
N VAL A 31 -1.00 11.83 0.91
CA VAL A 31 0.41 12.05 1.30
C VAL A 31 1.36 11.77 0.13
N GLU A 32 1.10 10.71 -0.65
CA GLU A 32 2.00 10.29 -1.73
C GLU A 32 1.90 11.17 -2.97
N SER A 33 0.70 11.51 -3.40
CA SER A 33 0.49 12.15 -4.71
C SER A 33 -0.57 13.23 -4.75
N ARG A 34 -1.32 13.43 -3.66
CA ARG A 34 -2.54 14.25 -3.64
C ARG A 34 -3.56 13.81 -4.71
N GLY A 35 -3.55 12.52 -5.05
CA GLY A 35 -4.47 11.93 -6.03
C GLY A 35 -4.05 12.10 -7.48
N ASN A 36 -2.85 12.60 -7.76
CA ASN A 36 -2.36 12.76 -9.13
C ASN A 36 -1.94 11.40 -9.70
N ILE A 37 -2.71 10.88 -10.66
CA ILE A 37 -2.43 9.60 -11.31
C ILE A 37 -1.16 9.63 -12.16
N ASN A 38 -0.68 10.81 -12.54
CA ASN A 38 0.53 10.99 -13.34
C ASN A 38 1.75 11.39 -12.50
N ALA A 39 1.63 11.33 -11.16
CA ALA A 39 2.74 11.68 -10.28
C ALA A 39 3.93 10.76 -10.53
N HIS A 40 5.12 11.34 -10.69
CA HIS A 40 6.34 10.59 -10.94
C HIS A 40 7.52 11.25 -10.25
N ASN A 41 8.05 10.61 -9.23
CA ASN A 41 9.33 10.98 -8.64
C ASN A 41 10.43 10.20 -9.38
N VAL A 42 11.08 10.87 -10.32
CA VAL A 42 12.06 10.24 -11.22
C VAL A 42 13.26 9.71 -10.44
N GLY A 43 13.73 10.45 -9.43
CA GLY A 43 14.89 10.05 -8.63
C GLY A 43 14.72 8.74 -7.88
N GLU A 44 13.49 8.46 -7.42
CA GLU A 44 13.16 7.23 -6.70
C GLU A 44 12.45 6.20 -7.56
N ASP A 45 12.11 6.55 -8.79
CA ASP A 45 11.23 5.77 -9.66
C ASP A 45 9.92 5.40 -8.95
N ALA A 46 9.36 6.37 -8.22
CA ALA A 46 8.08 6.24 -7.53
C ALA A 46 6.97 6.80 -8.41
N VAL A 47 5.95 6.00 -8.69
CA VAL A 47 5.01 6.26 -9.78
C VAL A 47 3.56 6.13 -9.32
N GLY A 48 2.72 7.04 -9.84
CA GLY A 48 1.26 6.97 -9.73
C GLY A 48 0.72 7.45 -8.39
N VAL A 49 -0.57 7.17 -8.15
CA VAL A 49 -1.29 7.71 -6.98
C VAL A 49 -0.69 7.26 -5.65
N LEU A 50 -0.08 6.08 -5.61
CA LEU A 50 0.52 5.53 -4.39
C LEU A 50 2.05 5.58 -4.40
N GLN A 51 2.65 6.23 -5.42
CA GLN A 51 4.10 6.43 -5.54
C GLN A 51 4.86 5.12 -5.34
N ILE A 52 4.47 4.10 -6.11
CA ILE A 52 5.02 2.75 -5.99
C ILE A 52 6.38 2.67 -6.68
N ARG A 53 7.38 2.17 -5.94
CA ARG A 53 8.72 1.90 -6.46
C ARG A 53 8.80 0.45 -6.97
N PRO A 54 9.76 0.14 -7.88
CA PRO A 54 9.91 -1.23 -8.38
C PRO A 54 10.05 -2.30 -7.28
N ILE A 55 10.76 -1.97 -6.20
CA ILE A 55 10.95 -2.92 -5.10
C ILE A 55 9.62 -3.28 -4.42
N MET A 56 8.66 -2.36 -4.39
CA MET A 56 7.33 -2.65 -3.82
C MET A 56 6.55 -3.60 -4.73
N VAL A 57 6.65 -3.44 -6.06
CA VAL A 57 6.03 -4.40 -6.99
C VAL A 57 6.60 -5.80 -6.76
N GLN A 58 7.91 -5.91 -6.60
CA GLN A 58 8.57 -7.18 -6.30
C GLN A 58 8.07 -7.76 -4.97
N GLU A 59 7.94 -6.94 -3.94
CA GLU A 59 7.46 -7.37 -2.62
C GLU A 59 6.02 -7.88 -2.68
N VAL A 60 5.14 -7.17 -3.37
CA VAL A 60 3.75 -7.61 -3.57
C VAL A 60 3.71 -8.97 -4.27
N ASN A 61 4.46 -9.13 -5.35
CA ASN A 61 4.52 -10.39 -6.09
C ASN A 61 5.12 -11.51 -5.23
N ARG A 62 6.16 -11.21 -4.43
CA ARG A 62 6.74 -12.17 -3.51
C ARG A 62 5.70 -12.68 -2.50
N VAL A 63 4.93 -11.77 -1.92
CA VAL A 63 3.88 -12.09 -0.94
C VAL A 63 2.79 -12.94 -1.58
N LEU A 64 2.41 -12.64 -2.82
CA LEU A 64 1.41 -13.42 -3.57
C LEU A 64 1.93 -14.80 -4.00
N GLY A 65 3.24 -14.94 -4.17
CA GLY A 65 3.86 -16.17 -4.63
C GLY A 65 3.91 -16.33 -6.15
N PHE A 66 3.58 -15.28 -6.91
CA PHE A 66 3.66 -15.25 -8.38
C PHE A 66 3.72 -13.82 -8.90
N ASP A 67 4.17 -13.65 -10.14
CA ASP A 67 4.33 -12.34 -10.78
C ASP A 67 2.99 -11.85 -11.36
N LYS A 68 2.14 -11.31 -10.47
CA LYS A 68 0.84 -10.79 -10.87
C LYS A 68 0.91 -9.38 -11.43
N TYR A 69 1.71 -8.50 -10.81
CA TYR A 69 1.79 -7.09 -11.17
C TYR A 69 3.07 -6.77 -11.90
N THR A 70 3.00 -5.80 -12.81
CA THR A 70 4.13 -5.28 -13.57
C THR A 70 4.44 -3.84 -13.16
N LEU A 71 5.59 -3.32 -13.61
CA LEU A 71 5.94 -1.91 -13.37
C LEU A 71 4.92 -0.96 -14.00
N GLN A 72 4.33 -1.34 -15.14
CA GLN A 72 3.32 -0.53 -15.81
C GLN A 72 2.05 -0.38 -14.97
N ASP A 73 1.69 -1.37 -14.17
CA ASP A 73 0.50 -1.34 -13.31
C ASP A 73 0.55 -0.24 -12.27
N ARG A 74 1.71 0.31 -11.96
CA ARG A 74 1.87 1.43 -11.04
C ARG A 74 1.17 2.72 -11.50
N TRP A 75 0.96 2.86 -12.81
CA TRP A 75 0.26 4.00 -13.40
C TRP A 75 -1.26 3.87 -13.34
N ASP A 76 -1.77 2.69 -13.03
CA ASP A 76 -3.19 2.40 -12.92
C ASP A 76 -3.63 2.54 -11.45
N LYS A 77 -4.60 3.42 -11.21
CA LYS A 77 -5.06 3.68 -9.83
C LYS A 77 -5.61 2.43 -9.17
N GLN A 78 -6.47 1.68 -9.89
CA GLN A 78 -7.10 0.48 -9.33
C GLN A 78 -6.06 -0.59 -8.99
N LYS A 79 -5.12 -0.82 -9.88
CA LYS A 79 -4.05 -1.79 -9.65
C LYS A 79 -3.12 -1.37 -8.51
N SER A 80 -2.85 -0.08 -8.38
CA SER A 80 -2.08 0.45 -7.25
C SER A 80 -2.79 0.20 -5.93
N ILE A 81 -4.11 0.41 -5.87
CA ILE A 81 -4.91 0.11 -4.67
C ILE A 81 -4.90 -1.38 -4.36
N GLU A 82 -4.99 -2.24 -5.38
CA GLU A 82 -4.87 -3.69 -5.19
C GLU A 82 -3.54 -4.06 -4.55
N MET A 83 -2.43 -3.51 -5.05
CA MET A 83 -1.10 -3.76 -4.48
C MET A 83 -1.01 -3.31 -3.02
N PHE A 84 -1.54 -2.14 -2.71
CA PHE A 84 -1.61 -1.66 -1.33
C PHE A 84 -2.41 -2.63 -0.44
N ASN A 85 -3.53 -3.13 -0.93
CA ASN A 85 -4.37 -4.07 -0.19
C ASN A 85 -3.67 -5.41 0.05
N VAL A 86 -2.85 -5.88 -0.88
CA VAL A 86 -2.03 -7.08 -0.65
C VAL A 86 -1.14 -6.88 0.59
N ILE A 87 -0.45 -5.76 0.68
CA ILE A 87 0.41 -5.46 1.83
C ILE A 87 -0.42 -5.33 3.10
N ARG A 88 -1.55 -4.62 3.05
CA ARG A 88 -2.42 -4.43 4.21
C ARG A 88 -2.90 -5.76 4.77
N TYR A 89 -3.50 -6.61 3.93
CA TYR A 89 -4.15 -7.82 4.37
C TYR A 89 -3.18 -8.95 4.72
N THR A 90 -1.93 -8.83 4.32
CA THR A 90 -0.88 -9.81 4.66
C THR A 90 0.03 -9.34 5.79
N THR A 91 -0.15 -8.11 6.28
CA THR A 91 0.60 -7.61 7.43
C THR A 91 0.07 -8.24 8.72
N PRO A 92 0.90 -8.97 9.49
CA PRO A 92 0.46 -9.57 10.76
C PRO A 92 0.10 -8.49 11.78
N ASN A 93 -1.03 -8.68 12.47
CA ASN A 93 -1.51 -7.75 13.51
C ASN A 93 -1.59 -6.30 12.99
N ALA A 94 -2.16 -6.13 11.80
CA ALA A 94 -2.16 -4.85 11.10
C ALA A 94 -2.92 -3.77 11.87
N THR A 95 -2.28 -2.61 12.02
CA THR A 95 -2.88 -1.34 12.42
C THR A 95 -2.65 -0.34 11.30
N ASN A 96 -3.36 0.78 11.29
CA ASN A 96 -3.12 1.84 10.31
C ASN A 96 -1.66 2.30 10.33
N GLU A 97 -1.08 2.48 11.51
CA GLU A 97 0.32 2.87 11.65
C GLU A 97 1.26 1.82 11.03
N LYS A 98 1.09 0.57 11.39
CA LYS A 98 1.96 -0.52 10.92
C LYS A 98 1.88 -0.67 9.40
N VAL A 99 0.69 -0.64 8.83
CA VAL A 99 0.50 -0.73 7.38
C VAL A 99 1.15 0.45 6.66
N ALA A 100 0.89 1.67 7.13
CA ALA A 100 1.45 2.87 6.50
C ALA A 100 2.98 2.88 6.58
N ARG A 101 3.54 2.54 7.73
CA ARG A 101 4.99 2.53 7.92
C ARG A 101 5.67 1.43 7.10
N ASN A 102 5.05 0.27 6.98
CA ASN A 102 5.55 -0.80 6.11
C ASN A 102 5.42 -0.43 4.63
N TRP A 103 4.36 0.28 4.26
CA TRP A 103 4.22 0.78 2.90
C TRP A 103 5.38 1.72 2.54
N ASN A 104 5.73 2.63 3.42
CA ASN A 104 6.80 3.60 3.22
C ASN A 104 8.21 2.98 3.32
N GLY A 105 8.43 2.11 4.29
CA GLY A 105 9.77 1.64 4.67
C GLY A 105 10.09 0.18 4.40
N GLY A 106 9.16 -0.57 3.75
CA GLY A 106 9.34 -1.99 3.47
C GLY A 106 8.83 -2.90 4.59
N PRO A 107 9.05 -4.23 4.49
CA PRO A 107 8.43 -5.22 5.40
C PRO A 107 8.65 -4.97 6.89
N ASN A 108 9.73 -4.30 7.26
CA ASN A 108 10.03 -3.93 8.66
C ASN A 108 9.96 -2.43 8.88
N GLY A 109 9.28 -1.69 8.01
CA GLY A 109 9.17 -0.24 8.08
C GLY A 109 8.63 0.27 9.40
N TYR A 110 7.70 -0.47 10.02
CA TYR A 110 7.12 -0.10 11.31
C TYR A 110 8.14 -0.06 12.46
N LYS A 111 9.32 -0.66 12.28
CA LYS A 111 10.41 -0.64 13.26
C LYS A 111 11.42 0.48 13.00
N LYS A 112 11.34 1.17 11.86
CA LYS A 112 12.32 2.16 11.44
C LYS A 112 11.91 3.56 11.89
N LYS A 113 12.81 4.28 12.58
CA LYS A 113 12.56 5.68 12.94
C LYS A 113 12.29 6.55 11.72
N SER A 114 12.91 6.22 10.58
CA SER A 114 12.76 6.98 9.34
C SER A 114 11.32 7.02 8.81
N THR A 115 10.44 6.10 9.25
CA THR A 115 9.05 6.06 8.82
C THR A 115 8.10 6.84 9.74
N LEU A 116 8.56 7.37 10.87
CA LEU A 116 7.72 8.09 11.82
C LEU A 116 7.20 9.40 11.24
N LYS A 117 8.04 10.15 10.53
CA LYS A 117 7.63 11.40 9.87
C LYS A 117 6.55 11.14 8.83
N TYR A 118 6.69 10.09 8.05
CA TYR A 118 5.69 9.66 7.09
C TYR A 118 4.37 9.30 7.78
N TRP A 119 4.43 8.52 8.85
CA TRP A 119 3.23 8.16 9.62
C TRP A 119 2.52 9.39 10.17
N ASN A 120 3.25 10.36 10.69
CA ASN A 120 2.64 11.60 11.17
C ASN A 120 1.87 12.32 10.07
N LYS A 121 2.39 12.35 8.85
CA LYS A 121 1.69 12.95 7.70
C LYS A 121 0.41 12.17 7.36
N VAL A 122 0.47 10.85 7.34
CA VAL A 122 -0.69 10.00 7.07
C VAL A 122 -1.74 10.20 8.16
N GLN A 123 -1.32 10.14 9.42
CA GLN A 123 -2.22 10.29 10.58
C GLN A 123 -2.98 11.61 10.54
N ASN A 124 -2.33 12.68 10.12
CA ASN A 124 -2.97 14.00 10.03
C ASN A 124 -4.06 14.05 8.95
N GLN A 125 -4.11 13.09 8.03
CA GLN A 125 -5.13 12.97 7.00
C GLN A 125 -6.27 12.00 7.40
N LEU A 126 -6.14 11.31 8.49
CA LEU A 126 -7.19 10.45 9.02
C LEU A 126 -8.16 11.29 9.87
#